data_89eaf1037da47b657aa774d6f17dc4a2
#
_entry.id   89eaf1037da47b657aa774d6f17dc4a2
#
_cell.length_a   1.000
_cell.length_b   1.000
_cell.length_c   1.000
_cell.angle_alpha   90.00
_cell.angle_beta   90.00
_cell.angle_gamma   90.00
#
_symmetry.space_group_name_H-M   'P 1'
#
loop_
_entity.id
_entity.type
_entity.pdbx_description
1 polymer ?
#
loop_
_entity_poly.entity_id
_entity_poly.type
_entity_poly.pdbx_seq_one_letter_code
_entity_poly.pdbx_strand_id
1 'polypeptide(L)'
;MIRSKRMQPVSRIAGRAEQRAAMLLAKNRGQLHELQNRLNVMKAYRRDYERKRGETGAFSVSHLKQNQSFLQQLDEAIAILEKQVDRQSEITRQEQQKWVETWKNMNSLNKCIENLQGSEQQESERREQSVLDDTASRLKGLL
;
A
#
# COMPACT_ATOMS: atom_id res chain seq x y z
N MET A 1 -9.71 25.41 20.42
CA MET A 1 -10.87 24.65 19.95
C MET A 1 -11.22 24.90 18.48
N ILE A 2 -11.18 26.14 18.06
CA ILE A 2 -11.57 26.55 16.69
C ILE A 2 -10.61 26.01 15.63
N ARG A 3 -9.29 26.02 15.89
CA ARG A 3 -8.28 25.54 14.93
C ARG A 3 -8.34 24.04 14.71
N SER A 4 -8.46 23.25 15.77
CA SER A 4 -8.56 21.79 15.66
C SER A 4 -9.82 21.37 14.91
N LYS A 5 -10.96 22.01 15.16
CA LYS A 5 -12.21 21.78 14.44
C LYS A 5 -12.11 22.14 12.96
N ARG A 6 -11.40 23.24 12.62
CA ARG A 6 -11.21 23.67 11.23
C ARG A 6 -10.36 22.69 10.43
N MET A 7 -9.44 22.00 11.10
CA MET A 7 -8.56 21.02 10.45
C MET A 7 -9.18 19.63 10.30
N GLN A 8 -10.24 19.32 11.02
CA GLN A 8 -10.90 18.02 10.91
C GLN A 8 -11.39 17.66 9.51
N PRO A 9 -12.02 18.56 8.72
CA PRO A 9 -12.36 18.26 7.33
C PRO A 9 -11.15 17.95 6.47
N VAL A 10 -10.04 18.65 6.68
CA VAL A 10 -8.77 18.39 5.96
C VAL A 10 -8.23 17.01 6.30
N SER A 11 -8.28 16.63 7.58
CA SER A 11 -7.88 15.29 8.04
C SER A 11 -8.77 14.19 7.43
N ARG A 12 -10.05 14.41 7.31
CA ARG A 12 -10.97 13.46 6.65
C ARG A 12 -10.65 13.27 5.18
N ILE A 13 -10.34 14.35 4.46
CA ILE A 13 -9.92 14.30 3.06
C ILE A 13 -8.61 13.52 2.93
N ALA A 14 -7.64 13.79 3.78
CA ALA A 14 -6.36 13.07 3.82
C ALA A 14 -6.57 11.58 4.13
N GLY A 15 -7.46 11.24 5.05
CA GLY A 15 -7.82 9.87 5.38
C GLY A 15 -8.46 9.12 4.21
N ARG A 16 -9.34 9.79 3.46
CA ARG A 16 -9.95 9.21 2.25
C ARG A 16 -8.92 8.99 1.15
N ALA A 17 -7.99 9.94 0.99
CA ALA A 17 -6.90 9.82 0.02
C ALA A 17 -6.00 8.62 0.36
N GLU A 18 -5.66 8.45 1.63
CA GLU A 18 -4.89 7.28 2.12
C GLU A 18 -5.63 5.97 1.85
N GLN A 19 -6.91 5.88 2.17
CA GLN A 19 -7.72 4.68 1.92
C GLN A 19 -7.77 4.33 0.44
N ARG A 20 -7.97 5.31 -0.44
CA ARG A 20 -7.96 5.09 -1.89
C ARG A 20 -6.62 4.59 -2.38
N ALA A 21 -5.52 5.17 -1.89
CA ALA A 21 -4.17 4.73 -2.23
C ALA A 21 -3.90 3.31 -1.73
N ALA A 22 -4.36 2.97 -0.50
CA ALA A 22 -4.23 1.63 0.06
C ALA A 22 -5.01 0.59 -0.75
N MET A 23 -6.23 0.90 -1.18
CA MET A 23 -7.05 0.02 -2.01
C MET A 23 -6.41 -0.22 -3.38
N LEU A 24 -5.89 0.84 -4.01
CA LEU A 24 -5.22 0.73 -5.30
C LEU A 24 -3.93 -0.08 -5.20
N LEU A 25 -3.16 0.11 -4.14
CA LEU A 25 -1.97 -0.68 -3.85
C LEU A 25 -2.32 -2.17 -3.66
N ALA A 26 -3.36 -2.47 -2.87
CA ALA A 26 -3.83 -3.85 -2.65
C ALA A 26 -4.25 -4.52 -3.95
N LYS A 27 -4.97 -3.81 -4.81
CA LYS A 27 -5.37 -4.30 -6.14
C LYS A 27 -4.16 -4.64 -7.00
N ASN A 28 -3.18 -3.74 -7.07
CA ASN A 28 -1.97 -3.95 -7.86
C ASN A 28 -1.09 -5.08 -7.31
N ARG A 29 -0.99 -5.20 -5.98
CA ARG A 29 -0.31 -6.34 -5.34
C ARG A 29 -0.98 -7.68 -5.68
N GLY A 30 -2.30 -7.72 -5.70
CA GLY A 30 -3.06 -8.90 -6.09
C GLY A 30 -2.81 -9.30 -7.53
N GLN A 31 -2.80 -8.34 -8.45
CA GLN A 31 -2.49 -8.55 -9.86
C GLN A 31 -1.06 -9.06 -10.07
N LEU A 32 -0.10 -8.47 -9.36
CA LEU A 32 1.29 -8.91 -9.40
C LEU A 32 1.44 -10.35 -8.91
N HIS A 33 0.80 -10.68 -7.80
CA HIS A 33 0.82 -12.03 -7.24
C HIS A 33 0.24 -13.06 -8.21
N GLU A 34 -0.87 -12.74 -8.86
CA GLU A 34 -1.51 -13.59 -9.86
C GLU A 34 -0.58 -13.83 -11.07
N LEU A 35 0.06 -12.79 -11.58
CA LEU A 35 1.01 -12.90 -12.69
C LEU A 35 2.24 -13.73 -12.31
N GLN A 36 2.77 -13.53 -11.10
CA GLN A 36 3.89 -14.32 -10.58
C GLN A 36 3.52 -15.81 -10.46
N ASN A 37 2.31 -16.09 -9.99
CA ASN A 37 1.82 -17.48 -9.91
C ASN A 37 1.69 -18.12 -11.29
N ARG A 38 1.15 -17.41 -12.26
CA ARG A 38 1.06 -17.89 -13.65
C ARG A 38 2.44 -18.18 -14.23
N LEU A 39 3.38 -17.28 -14.00
CA LEU A 39 4.76 -17.44 -14.46
C LEU A 39 5.40 -18.69 -13.83
N ASN A 40 5.24 -18.88 -12.52
CA ASN A 40 5.77 -20.03 -11.81
C ASN A 40 5.16 -21.35 -12.32
N VAL A 41 3.85 -21.37 -12.57
CA VAL A 41 3.15 -22.52 -13.14
C VAL A 41 3.70 -22.85 -14.53
N MET A 42 3.88 -21.85 -15.39
CA MET A 42 4.43 -22.06 -16.73
C MET A 42 5.86 -22.58 -16.70
N LYS A 43 6.71 -22.05 -15.84
CA LYS A 43 8.09 -22.52 -15.65
C LYS A 43 8.13 -23.95 -15.14
N ALA A 44 7.25 -24.30 -14.19
CA ALA A 44 7.14 -25.66 -13.67
C ALA A 44 6.68 -26.63 -14.76
N TYR A 45 5.68 -26.22 -15.54
CA TYR A 45 5.18 -27.02 -16.67
C TYR A 45 6.29 -27.29 -17.71
N ARG A 46 7.07 -26.26 -18.04
CA ARG A 46 8.19 -26.39 -18.96
C ARG A 46 9.25 -27.38 -18.45
N ARG A 47 9.60 -27.30 -17.16
CA ARG A 47 10.55 -28.23 -16.53
C ARG A 47 10.05 -29.67 -16.55
N ASP A 48 8.77 -29.88 -16.22
CA ASP A 48 8.14 -31.21 -16.27
C ASP A 48 8.11 -31.78 -17.69
N TYR A 49 7.82 -30.95 -18.66
CA TYR A 49 7.83 -31.33 -20.07
C TYR A 49 9.21 -31.79 -20.54
N GLU A 50 10.25 -31.04 -20.22
CA GLU A 50 11.64 -31.40 -20.55
C GLU A 50 12.05 -32.69 -19.86
N ARG A 51 11.70 -32.87 -18.60
CA ARG A 51 12.02 -34.06 -17.84
C ARG A 51 11.36 -35.31 -18.49
N LYS A 52 10.07 -35.23 -18.79
CA LYS A 52 9.33 -36.32 -19.43
C LYS A 52 9.89 -36.64 -20.81
N ARG A 53 10.29 -35.64 -21.56
CA ARG A 53 10.92 -35.79 -22.86
C ARG A 53 12.23 -36.55 -22.74
N GLY A 54 13.05 -36.26 -21.73
CA GLY A 54 14.31 -36.98 -21.48
C GLY A 54 14.10 -38.44 -21.06
N GLU A 55 13.01 -38.77 -20.39
CA GLU A 55 12.70 -40.14 -19.91
C GLU A 55 12.19 -41.05 -21.02
N THR A 56 11.51 -40.55 -22.03
CA THR A 56 10.86 -41.37 -23.08
C THR A 56 11.75 -41.77 -24.25
N GLY A 57 12.93 -41.28 -24.37
CA GLY A 57 14.15 -41.80 -25.04
C GLY A 57 14.17 -42.01 -26.55
N ALA A 58 13.13 -42.38 -27.23
CA ALA A 58 13.18 -42.69 -28.68
C ALA A 58 12.09 -41.93 -29.43
N PHE A 59 12.50 -40.82 -30.08
CA PHE A 59 11.57 -40.04 -30.89
C PHE A 59 11.92 -40.09 -32.37
N SER A 60 10.89 -40.13 -33.22
CA SER A 60 11.03 -39.84 -34.64
C SER A 60 11.47 -38.35 -34.82
N VAL A 61 12.10 -38.03 -35.96
CA VAL A 61 12.48 -36.65 -36.32
C VAL A 61 11.26 -35.72 -36.28
N SER A 62 10.10 -36.22 -36.68
CA SER A 62 8.83 -35.49 -36.62
C SER A 62 8.46 -35.09 -35.19
N HIS A 63 8.55 -36.02 -34.23
CA HIS A 63 8.32 -35.76 -32.81
C HIS A 63 9.31 -34.76 -32.23
N LEU A 64 10.58 -34.84 -32.57
CA LEU A 64 11.61 -33.89 -32.14
C LEU A 64 11.28 -32.49 -32.60
N LYS A 65 10.86 -32.31 -33.85
CA LYS A 65 10.47 -30.98 -34.39
C LYS A 65 9.25 -30.42 -33.68
N GLN A 66 8.22 -31.26 -33.44
CA GLN A 66 7.02 -30.85 -32.69
C GLN A 66 7.37 -30.45 -31.26
N ASN A 67 8.22 -31.21 -30.59
CA ASN A 67 8.68 -30.92 -29.23
C ASN A 67 9.47 -29.63 -29.15
N GLN A 68 10.38 -29.37 -30.12
CA GLN A 68 11.13 -28.11 -30.18
C GLN A 68 10.21 -26.92 -30.43
N SER A 69 9.24 -27.05 -31.33
CA SER A 69 8.26 -26.03 -31.62
C SER A 69 7.42 -25.69 -30.39
N PHE A 70 6.99 -26.71 -29.65
CA PHE A 70 6.20 -26.57 -28.43
C PHE A 70 7.02 -25.86 -27.33
N LEU A 71 8.27 -26.29 -27.11
CA LEU A 71 9.17 -25.63 -26.15
C LEU A 71 9.43 -24.18 -26.49
N GLN A 72 9.61 -23.88 -27.79
CA GLN A 72 9.78 -22.52 -28.26
C GLN A 72 8.55 -21.67 -27.95
N GLN A 73 7.34 -22.19 -28.16
CA GLN A 73 6.09 -21.50 -27.82
C GLN A 73 5.98 -21.25 -26.31
N LEU A 74 6.37 -22.24 -25.48
CA LEU A 74 6.41 -22.08 -24.03
C LEU A 74 7.40 -21.00 -23.61
N ASP A 75 8.59 -20.98 -24.21
CA ASP A 75 9.62 -19.98 -23.92
C ASP A 75 9.14 -18.57 -24.28
N GLU A 76 8.45 -18.41 -25.41
CA GLU A 76 7.85 -17.15 -25.81
C GLU A 76 6.77 -16.69 -24.84
N ALA A 77 5.90 -17.61 -24.41
CA ALA A 77 4.84 -17.33 -23.44
C ALA A 77 5.44 -16.93 -22.07
N ILE A 78 6.48 -17.61 -21.63
CA ILE A 78 7.21 -17.30 -20.39
C ILE A 78 7.85 -15.91 -20.49
N ALA A 79 8.49 -15.60 -21.62
CA ALA A 79 9.10 -14.29 -21.84
C ALA A 79 8.06 -13.14 -21.78
N ILE A 80 6.88 -13.36 -22.35
CA ILE A 80 5.77 -12.39 -22.28
C ILE A 80 5.30 -12.21 -20.84
N LEU A 81 5.13 -13.30 -20.08
CA LEU A 81 4.75 -13.24 -18.67
C LEU A 81 5.80 -12.55 -17.82
N GLU A 82 7.08 -12.79 -18.06
CA GLU A 82 8.18 -12.11 -17.35
C GLU A 82 8.12 -10.59 -17.54
N LYS A 83 7.87 -10.15 -18.77
CA LYS A 83 7.68 -8.71 -19.06
C LYS A 83 6.46 -8.14 -18.37
N GLN A 84 5.37 -8.89 -18.32
CA GLN A 84 4.16 -8.47 -17.61
C GLN A 84 4.40 -8.36 -16.11
N VAL A 85 5.13 -9.30 -15.52
CA VAL A 85 5.52 -9.26 -14.10
C VAL A 85 6.39 -8.04 -13.82
N ASP A 86 7.39 -7.77 -14.64
CA ASP A 86 8.28 -6.61 -14.48
C ASP A 86 7.49 -5.31 -14.55
N ARG A 87 6.60 -5.18 -15.53
CA ARG A 87 5.74 -3.99 -15.69
C ARG A 87 4.82 -3.81 -14.49
N GLN A 88 4.15 -4.88 -14.06
CA GLN A 88 3.24 -4.83 -12.91
C GLN A 88 3.99 -4.56 -11.60
N SER A 89 5.19 -5.10 -11.45
CA SER A 89 6.07 -4.83 -10.31
C SER A 89 6.41 -3.34 -10.20
N GLU A 90 6.74 -2.70 -11.33
CA GLU A 90 7.03 -1.26 -11.36
C GLU A 90 5.80 -0.42 -11.02
N ILE A 91 4.63 -0.77 -11.57
CA ILE A 91 3.36 -0.11 -11.24
C ILE A 91 3.06 -0.24 -9.75
N THR A 92 3.22 -1.42 -9.19
CA THR A 92 2.99 -1.68 -7.76
C THR A 92 3.95 -0.88 -6.89
N ARG A 93 5.22 -0.78 -7.30
CA ARG A 93 6.21 0.04 -6.60
C ARG A 93 5.82 1.51 -6.57
N GLN A 94 5.35 2.06 -7.69
CA GLN A 94 4.87 3.44 -7.78
C GLN A 94 3.64 3.67 -6.89
N GLU A 95 2.69 2.74 -6.90
CA GLU A 95 1.50 2.83 -6.04
C GLU A 95 1.87 2.75 -4.56
N GLN A 96 2.87 1.95 -4.20
CA GLN A 96 3.39 1.90 -2.84
C GLN A 96 3.99 3.23 -2.39
N GLN A 97 4.76 3.89 -3.26
CA GLN A 97 5.31 5.21 -2.97
C GLN A 97 4.21 6.25 -2.77
N LYS A 98 3.20 6.24 -3.61
CA LYS A 98 2.03 7.13 -3.48
C LYS A 98 1.30 6.90 -2.16
N TRP A 99 1.08 5.64 -1.80
CA TRP A 99 0.45 5.29 -0.52
C TRP A 99 1.28 5.79 0.67
N VAL A 100 2.58 5.60 0.65
CA VAL A 100 3.48 6.09 1.72
C VAL A 100 3.37 7.62 1.88
N GLU A 101 3.34 8.36 0.77
CA GLU A 101 3.18 9.81 0.78
C GLU A 101 1.83 10.22 1.37
N THR A 102 0.74 9.58 0.96
CA THR A 102 -0.59 9.87 1.50
C THR A 102 -0.69 9.52 2.98
N TRP A 103 -0.08 8.42 3.40
CA TRP A 103 -0.02 8.01 4.80
C TRP A 103 0.75 9.02 5.66
N LYS A 104 1.91 9.46 5.18
CA LYS A 104 2.72 10.49 5.86
C LYS A 104 1.95 11.79 6.03
N ASN A 105 1.27 12.23 4.98
CA ASN A 105 0.46 13.44 5.00
C ASN A 105 -0.68 13.33 6.00
N MET A 106 -1.43 12.23 5.97
CA MET A 106 -2.52 11.95 6.92
C MET A 106 -2.00 11.92 8.36
N ASN A 107 -0.89 11.21 8.59
CA ASN A 107 -0.29 11.08 9.93
C ASN A 107 0.20 12.43 10.47
N SER A 108 0.81 13.26 9.61
CA SER A 108 1.25 14.60 9.97
C SER A 108 0.07 15.52 10.34
N LEU A 109 -1.01 15.47 9.58
CA LEU A 109 -2.22 16.23 9.87
C LEU A 109 -2.86 15.78 11.18
N ASN A 110 -2.94 14.48 11.43
CA ASN A 110 -3.48 13.95 12.67
C ASN A 110 -2.65 14.37 13.89
N LYS A 111 -1.33 14.33 13.78
CA LYS A 111 -0.43 14.84 14.84
C LYS A 111 -0.59 16.32 15.08
N CYS A 112 -0.74 17.10 14.02
CA CYS A 112 -1.00 18.54 14.12
C CYS A 112 -2.31 18.82 14.87
N ILE A 113 -3.37 18.07 14.57
CA ILE A 113 -4.67 18.19 15.25
C ILE A 113 -4.54 17.80 16.72
N GLU A 114 -3.86 16.70 17.04
CA GLU A 114 -3.61 16.29 18.43
C GLU A 114 -2.87 17.37 19.21
N ASN A 115 -1.84 17.95 18.61
CA ASN A 115 -1.07 19.04 19.22
C ASN A 115 -1.92 20.28 19.46
N LEU A 116 -2.77 20.65 18.51
CA LEU A 116 -3.71 21.77 18.66
C LEU A 116 -4.74 21.51 19.74
N GLN A 117 -5.29 20.29 19.81
CA GLN A 117 -6.23 19.90 20.85
C GLN A 117 -5.58 19.95 22.23
N GLY A 118 -4.36 19.45 22.36
CA GLY A 118 -3.57 19.51 23.60
C GLY A 118 -3.31 20.95 24.04
N SER A 119 -2.93 21.83 23.12
CA SER A 119 -2.72 23.25 23.35
C SER A 119 -4.00 23.96 23.80
N GLU A 120 -5.11 23.68 23.13
CA GLU A 120 -6.43 24.22 23.47
C GLU A 120 -6.90 23.75 24.86
N GLN A 121 -6.65 22.49 25.18
CA GLN A 121 -6.94 21.91 26.49
C GLN A 121 -6.15 22.65 27.60
N GLN A 122 -4.85 22.83 27.40
CA GLN A 122 -4.00 23.55 28.37
C GLN A 122 -4.45 24.98 28.56
N GLU A 123 -4.82 25.66 27.48
CA GLU A 123 -5.31 27.06 27.54
C GLU A 123 -6.64 27.14 28.28
N SER A 124 -7.55 26.19 28.02
CA SER A 124 -8.83 26.09 28.73
C SER A 124 -8.64 25.87 30.23
N GLU A 125 -7.75 24.95 30.62
CA GLU A 125 -7.40 24.71 32.02
C GLU A 125 -6.78 25.95 32.69
N ARG A 126 -5.91 26.64 31.97
CA ARG A 126 -5.29 27.87 32.45
C ARG A 126 -6.31 28.96 32.70
N ARG A 127 -7.31 29.12 31.83
CA ARG A 127 -8.43 30.06 31.99
C ARG A 127 -9.29 29.70 33.21
N GLU A 128 -9.62 28.45 33.38
CA GLU A 128 -10.38 27.97 34.56
C GLU A 128 -9.62 28.22 35.84
N GLN A 129 -8.32 27.96 35.87
CA GLN A 129 -7.46 28.24 37.03
C GLN A 129 -7.42 29.72 37.34
N SER A 130 -7.29 30.56 36.33
CA SER A 130 -7.31 32.00 36.49
C SER A 130 -8.62 32.50 37.09
N VAL A 131 -9.75 31.99 36.63
CA VAL A 131 -11.08 32.31 37.16
C VAL A 131 -11.22 31.86 38.62
N LEU A 132 -10.76 30.68 38.95
CA LEU A 132 -10.76 30.17 40.33
C LEU A 132 -9.87 31.02 41.25
N ASP A 133 -8.70 31.42 40.80
CA ASP A 133 -7.78 32.25 41.56
C ASP A 133 -8.39 33.64 41.80
N ASP A 134 -9.01 34.27 40.82
CA ASP A 134 -9.72 35.54 40.95
C ASP A 134 -10.88 35.42 41.93
N THR A 135 -11.65 34.38 41.87
CA THR A 135 -12.77 34.10 42.81
C THR A 135 -12.26 33.96 44.23
N ALA A 136 -11.18 33.18 44.43
CA ALA A 136 -10.53 32.99 45.71
C ALA A 136 -9.99 34.31 46.27
N SER A 137 -9.38 35.17 45.45
CA SER A 137 -8.92 36.49 45.83
C SER A 137 -10.05 37.42 46.27
N ARG A 138 -11.18 37.38 45.55
CA ARG A 138 -12.37 38.20 45.91
C ARG A 138 -12.98 37.74 47.22
N LEU A 139 -13.07 36.45 47.46
CA LEU A 139 -13.56 35.87 48.72
C LEU A 139 -12.68 36.26 49.91
N LYS A 140 -11.36 36.26 49.75
CA LYS A 140 -10.42 36.72 50.77
C LYS A 140 -10.56 38.22 51.07
N GLY A 141 -10.87 39.01 50.04
CA GLY A 141 -11.08 40.45 50.19
C GLY A 141 -12.36 40.83 50.94
N LEU A 142 -13.33 39.91 51.03
CA LEU A 142 -14.58 40.09 51.74
C LEU A 142 -14.51 39.73 53.23
N LEU A 143 -13.45 39.05 53.65
CA LEU A 143 -13.22 38.67 55.02
C LEU A 143 -12.26 39.68 55.69
#